data_d0d7e653c8d3f4e9da4f4875beb74208
#
_entry.id   d0d7e653c8d3f4e9da4f4875beb74208
#
_cell.length_a   1.000
_cell.length_b   1.000
_cell.length_c   1.000
_cell.angle_alpha   90.00
_cell.angle_beta   90.00
_cell.angle_gamma   90.00
#
_symmetry.space_group_name_H-M   'P 1'
#
loop_
_entity.id
_entity.type
_entity.pdbx_description
1 polymer ?
#
loop_
_entity_poly.entity_id
_entity_poly.type
_entity_poly.pdbx_seq_one_letter_code
_entity_poly.pdbx_strand_id
1 'polypeptide(L)'
;MSDFVDRVTVHVKGGDGGNGSAGIRREKYKPLAGPNGGNGGDGGSVIFMADSNANSLLDYRFMPHREAESGTMGLGDTKDGSKGADLILPVPVGTVVFEAKGPQGKPKHPGEQLADLRHAGDKFVVAAGGNGGLGNAALANRTRRAPGFALLGEPGEERDVILE
;
A
#
# COMPACT_ATOMS: atom_id res chain seq x y z
N MET A 1 6.74 29.02 -23.48
CA MET A 1 7.34 28.48 -22.29
C MET A 1 6.96 27.03 -22.09
N SER A 2 7.89 26.24 -21.66
CA SER A 2 7.67 24.80 -21.50
C SER A 2 6.93 24.51 -20.19
N ASP A 3 5.98 23.58 -20.24
CA ASP A 3 5.32 23.03 -19.06
C ASP A 3 6.15 21.90 -18.44
N PHE A 4 7.39 21.77 -18.88
CA PHE A 4 8.29 20.74 -18.37
C PHE A 4 8.73 21.03 -16.93
N VAL A 5 8.66 20.00 -16.08
CA VAL A 5 9.08 20.08 -14.69
C VAL A 5 10.21 19.07 -14.48
N ASP A 6 11.39 19.57 -14.11
CA ASP A 6 12.59 18.76 -13.95
C ASP A 6 12.65 18.01 -12.62
N ARG A 7 12.06 18.59 -11.60
CA ARG A 7 12.15 18.03 -10.23
C ARG A 7 10.86 18.27 -9.50
N VAL A 8 10.37 17.23 -8.82
CA VAL A 8 9.15 17.33 -8.01
C VAL A 8 9.27 16.44 -6.78
N THR A 9 8.73 16.91 -5.66
CA THR A 9 8.63 16.11 -4.44
C THR A 9 7.24 15.48 -4.40
N VAL A 10 7.20 14.17 -4.17
CA VAL A 10 5.94 13.41 -4.11
C VAL A 10 5.87 12.67 -2.79
N HIS A 11 4.72 12.77 -2.12
CA HIS A 11 4.41 11.99 -0.93
C HIS A 11 3.60 10.77 -1.35
N VAL A 12 4.12 9.59 -1.09
CA VAL A 12 3.47 8.34 -1.48
C VAL A 12 3.16 7.49 -0.25
N LYS A 13 2.03 6.82 -0.30
CA LYS A 13 1.59 5.92 0.78
C LYS A 13 0.98 4.67 0.18
N GLY A 14 1.50 3.52 0.58
CA GLY A 14 0.85 2.25 0.28
C GLY A 14 -0.47 2.13 1.03
N GLY A 15 -1.38 1.33 0.49
CA GLY A 15 -2.65 1.07 1.16
C GLY A 15 -2.45 0.30 2.46
N ASP A 16 -3.31 0.51 3.42
CA ASP A 16 -3.26 -0.22 4.69
C ASP A 16 -3.82 -1.63 4.50
N GLY A 17 -3.29 -2.59 5.23
CA GLY A 17 -3.90 -3.89 5.32
C GLY A 17 -5.21 -3.82 6.09
N GLY A 18 -6.19 -4.61 5.67
CA GLY A 18 -7.45 -4.72 6.38
C GLY A 18 -7.30 -5.54 7.65
N ASN A 19 -8.15 -5.28 8.63
CA ASN A 19 -8.14 -6.04 9.88
C ASN A 19 -8.71 -7.45 9.66
N GLY A 20 -8.19 -8.41 10.41
CA GLY A 20 -8.79 -9.73 10.48
C GLY A 20 -10.11 -9.68 11.25
N SER A 21 -10.96 -10.66 11.01
CA SER A 21 -12.24 -10.76 11.69
C SER A 21 -12.16 -11.69 12.91
N ALA A 22 -12.83 -11.32 13.99
CA ALA A 22 -12.99 -12.15 15.19
C ALA A 22 -14.36 -12.81 15.24
N GLY A 23 -14.97 -13.11 14.10
CA GLY A 23 -16.25 -13.75 14.02
C GLY A 23 -16.28 -15.14 14.66
N ILE A 24 -17.41 -15.52 15.19
CA ILE A 24 -17.63 -16.86 15.76
C ILE A 24 -18.85 -17.46 15.08
N ARG A 25 -18.67 -18.68 14.55
CA ARG A 25 -19.78 -19.41 13.94
C ARG A 25 -20.79 -19.79 15.02
N ARG A 26 -22.06 -19.58 14.74
CA ARG A 26 -23.14 -19.99 15.61
C ARG A 26 -24.13 -20.86 14.84
N GLU A 27 -24.43 -22.01 15.38
CA GLU A 27 -25.42 -22.91 14.83
C GLU A 27 -26.55 -23.10 15.86
N LYS A 28 -27.71 -23.56 15.39
CA LYS A 28 -28.91 -23.69 16.22
C LYS A 28 -28.68 -24.49 17.52
N TYR A 29 -27.93 -25.56 17.44
CA TYR A 29 -27.65 -26.43 18.59
C TYR A 29 -26.20 -26.40 19.06
N LYS A 30 -25.37 -25.50 18.44
CA LYS A 30 -23.98 -25.34 18.77
C LYS A 30 -23.64 -23.84 18.77
N PRO A 31 -23.97 -23.12 19.83
CA PRO A 31 -23.85 -21.65 19.84
C PRO A 31 -22.41 -21.17 19.65
N LEU A 32 -21.40 -22.02 19.91
CA LEU A 32 -19.98 -21.68 19.72
C LEU A 32 -19.32 -22.77 18.89
N ALA A 33 -19.71 -22.83 17.60
CA ALA A 33 -19.20 -23.90 16.72
C ALA A 33 -17.76 -23.68 16.28
N GLY A 34 -17.18 -22.55 16.60
CA GLY A 34 -15.75 -22.28 16.32
C GLY A 34 -15.52 -20.90 15.70
N PRO A 35 -14.29 -20.46 15.64
CA PRO A 35 -13.93 -19.20 15.03
C PRO A 35 -14.13 -19.26 13.51
N ASN A 36 -14.77 -18.24 12.97
CA ASN A 36 -15.02 -18.16 11.53
C ASN A 36 -14.56 -16.83 10.92
N GLY A 37 -13.74 -16.07 11.61
CA GLY A 37 -13.26 -14.81 11.11
C GLY A 37 -12.21 -14.98 10.01
N GLY A 38 -12.43 -14.37 8.85
CA GLY A 38 -11.49 -14.36 7.75
C GLY A 38 -10.37 -13.36 7.95
N ASN A 39 -9.35 -13.44 7.11
CA ASN A 39 -8.20 -12.54 7.15
C ASN A 39 -8.54 -11.21 6.47
N GLY A 40 -7.91 -10.13 6.90
CA GLY A 40 -7.96 -8.87 6.16
C GLY A 40 -7.18 -8.98 4.86
N GLY A 41 -7.57 -8.20 3.86
CA GLY A 41 -6.84 -8.14 2.60
C GLY A 41 -5.61 -7.23 2.71
N ASP A 42 -4.59 -7.49 1.89
CA ASP A 42 -3.39 -6.65 1.85
C ASP A 42 -3.72 -5.30 1.19
N GLY A 43 -3.03 -4.25 1.59
CA GLY A 43 -3.10 -2.97 0.91
C GLY A 43 -2.34 -2.99 -0.41
N GLY A 44 -2.72 -2.14 -1.34
CA GLY A 44 -2.00 -1.99 -2.61
C GLY A 44 -0.70 -1.22 -2.43
N SER A 45 0.22 -1.40 -3.35
CA SER A 45 1.51 -0.69 -3.36
C SER A 45 1.49 0.47 -4.35
N VAL A 46 2.32 1.48 -4.09
CA VAL A 46 2.55 2.57 -5.06
C VAL A 46 3.78 2.23 -5.86
N ILE A 47 3.64 2.25 -7.18
CA ILE A 47 4.68 1.81 -8.11
C ILE A 47 4.90 2.91 -9.16
N PHE A 48 6.13 3.39 -9.30
CA PHE A 48 6.49 4.23 -10.44
C PHE A 48 6.84 3.35 -11.63
N MET A 49 6.36 3.73 -12.79
CA MET A 49 6.65 3.02 -14.03
C MET A 49 7.07 3.99 -15.12
N ALA A 50 8.21 3.71 -15.74
CA ALA A 50 8.65 4.51 -16.88
C ALA A 50 7.72 4.26 -18.07
N ASP A 51 7.17 5.34 -18.62
CA ASP A 51 6.22 5.31 -19.72
C ASP A 51 6.67 6.26 -20.81
N SER A 52 6.85 5.73 -22.01
CA SER A 52 7.27 6.53 -23.15
C SER A 52 6.26 7.61 -23.54
N ASN A 53 5.00 7.49 -23.11
CA ASN A 53 3.96 8.48 -23.34
C ASN A 53 3.94 9.58 -22.28
N ALA A 54 4.63 9.40 -21.16
CA ALA A 54 4.72 10.42 -20.14
C ALA A 54 5.82 11.42 -20.53
N ASN A 55 5.47 12.71 -20.63
CA ASN A 55 6.38 13.74 -21.11
C ASN A 55 6.93 14.64 -20.01
N SER A 56 6.32 14.63 -18.82
CA SER A 56 6.64 15.61 -17.81
C SER A 56 6.21 15.10 -16.43
N LEU A 57 6.79 15.70 -15.39
CA LEU A 57 6.43 15.43 -14.00
C LEU A 57 5.39 16.44 -13.47
N LEU A 58 4.79 17.22 -14.37
CA LEU A 58 3.90 18.31 -14.00
C LEU A 58 2.69 17.87 -13.17
N ASP A 59 2.11 16.71 -13.50
CA ASP A 59 0.95 16.19 -12.76
C ASP A 59 1.26 15.97 -11.29
N TYR A 60 2.48 15.56 -10.98
CA TYR A 60 2.89 15.32 -9.60
C TYR A 60 3.12 16.62 -8.83
N ARG A 61 3.38 17.70 -9.53
CA ARG A 61 3.48 19.02 -8.92
C ARG A 61 2.11 19.51 -8.46
N PHE A 62 1.07 19.25 -9.25
CA PHE A 62 -0.31 19.62 -8.90
C PHE A 62 -0.92 18.68 -7.88
N MET A 63 -0.58 17.39 -7.94
CA MET A 63 -1.11 16.38 -7.04
C MET A 63 0.05 15.58 -6.42
N PRO A 64 0.74 16.17 -5.43
CA PRO A 64 1.93 15.54 -4.86
C PRO A 64 1.64 14.42 -3.88
N HIS A 65 0.40 14.26 -3.44
CA HIS A 65 0.01 13.17 -2.53
C HIS A 65 -0.64 12.05 -3.31
N ARG A 66 -0.04 10.87 -3.23
CA ARG A 66 -0.54 9.69 -3.93
C ARG A 66 -0.63 8.53 -2.96
N GLU A 67 -1.78 7.86 -2.94
CA GLU A 67 -2.05 6.77 -2.02
C GLU A 67 -2.70 5.61 -2.76
N ALA A 68 -2.21 4.40 -2.52
CA ALA A 68 -2.81 3.19 -3.07
C ALA A 68 -4.02 2.76 -2.22
N GLU A 69 -4.84 1.91 -2.78
CA GLU A 69 -6.06 1.43 -2.14
C GLU A 69 -5.75 0.52 -0.95
N SER A 70 -6.46 0.70 0.14
CA SER A 70 -6.34 -0.17 1.31
C SER A 70 -7.06 -1.48 1.08
N GLY A 71 -6.60 -2.54 1.74
CA GLY A 71 -7.31 -3.80 1.79
C GLY A 71 -8.57 -3.67 2.65
N THR A 72 -9.53 -4.56 2.44
CA THR A 72 -10.75 -4.57 3.24
C THR A 72 -10.62 -5.54 4.41
N MET A 73 -11.44 -5.34 5.42
CA MET A 73 -11.41 -6.21 6.60
C MET A 73 -11.97 -7.60 6.28
N GLY A 74 -11.51 -8.61 7.03
CA GLY A 74 -12.08 -9.94 6.97
C GLY A 74 -13.51 -9.94 7.52
N LEU A 75 -14.27 -10.92 7.11
CA LEU A 75 -15.67 -11.07 7.53
C LEU A 75 -15.89 -12.45 8.15
N GLY A 76 -17.06 -12.67 8.73
CA GLY A 76 -17.46 -13.98 9.21
C GLY A 76 -17.56 -15.00 8.08
N ASP A 77 -17.80 -16.26 8.42
CA ASP A 77 -17.84 -17.39 7.49
C ASP A 77 -16.53 -17.59 6.71
N THR A 78 -15.40 -17.29 7.37
CA THR A 78 -14.05 -17.40 6.82
C THR A 78 -13.83 -16.63 5.51
N LYS A 79 -14.60 -15.56 5.32
CA LYS A 79 -14.44 -14.70 4.14
C LYS A 79 -13.30 -13.73 4.34
N ASP A 80 -12.29 -13.83 3.49
CA ASP A 80 -11.16 -12.91 3.51
C ASP A 80 -11.54 -11.57 2.89
N GLY A 81 -10.92 -10.51 3.38
CA GLY A 81 -11.07 -9.20 2.77
C GLY A 81 -10.39 -9.14 1.41
N SER A 82 -10.82 -8.20 0.59
CA SER A 82 -10.25 -8.00 -0.73
C SER A 82 -8.92 -7.28 -0.64
N LYS A 83 -7.99 -7.65 -1.52
CA LYS A 83 -6.73 -6.92 -1.66
C LYS A 83 -6.98 -5.56 -2.29
N GLY A 84 -6.32 -4.52 -1.77
CA GLY A 84 -6.34 -3.20 -2.39
C GLY A 84 -5.56 -3.21 -3.70
N ALA A 85 -6.01 -2.41 -4.67
CA ALA A 85 -5.33 -2.31 -5.95
C ALA A 85 -4.02 -1.54 -5.83
N ASP A 86 -3.00 -1.97 -6.58
CA ASP A 86 -1.76 -1.22 -6.70
C ASP A 86 -2.02 0.07 -7.49
N LEU A 87 -1.32 1.13 -7.10
CA LEU A 87 -1.36 2.39 -7.82
C LEU A 87 -0.11 2.52 -8.66
N ILE A 88 -0.29 2.49 -9.97
CA ILE A 88 0.83 2.64 -10.90
C ILE A 88 0.88 4.09 -11.38
N LEU A 89 2.01 4.75 -11.12
CA LEU A 89 2.22 6.15 -11.45
C LEU A 89 3.20 6.25 -12.61
N PRO A 90 2.73 6.66 -13.81
CA PRO A 90 3.62 6.79 -14.96
C PRO A 90 4.55 7.98 -14.80
N VAL A 91 5.81 7.79 -15.16
CA VAL A 91 6.83 8.84 -15.16
C VAL A 91 7.59 8.78 -16.49
N PRO A 92 8.19 9.91 -16.93
CA PRO A 92 9.00 9.88 -18.15
C PRO A 92 10.15 8.88 -18.05
N VAL A 93 10.51 8.28 -19.19
CA VAL A 93 11.68 7.43 -19.29
C VAL A 93 12.93 8.25 -18.92
N GLY A 94 13.78 7.67 -18.08
CA GLY A 94 14.96 8.37 -17.57
C GLY A 94 14.74 9.07 -16.24
N THR A 95 13.56 8.98 -15.67
CA THR A 95 13.30 9.55 -14.36
C THR A 95 14.09 8.81 -13.28
N VAL A 96 14.73 9.56 -12.41
CA VAL A 96 15.47 9.03 -11.25
C VAL A 96 14.68 9.35 -10.00
N VAL A 97 14.59 8.37 -9.11
CA VAL A 97 13.88 8.50 -7.84
C VAL A 97 14.88 8.63 -6.71
N PHE A 98 14.78 9.70 -5.92
CA PHE A 98 15.63 9.93 -4.76
C PHE A 98 14.77 9.97 -3.50
N GLU A 99 15.35 9.55 -2.39
CA GLU A 99 14.74 9.78 -1.10
C GLU A 99 14.75 11.29 -0.82
N ALA A 100 13.62 11.83 -0.35
CA ALA A 100 13.55 13.24 0.01
C ALA A 100 14.09 13.43 1.42
N LYS A 101 15.07 14.30 1.58
CA LYS A 101 15.71 14.63 2.85
C LYS A 101 15.37 16.06 3.26
N GLY A 102 15.29 16.28 4.55
CA GLY A 102 15.12 17.61 5.10
C GLY A 102 14.09 17.63 6.23
N PRO A 103 14.09 18.69 7.03
CA PRO A 103 13.15 18.82 8.14
C PRO A 103 11.73 19.00 7.63
N GLN A 104 10.77 18.56 8.44
CA GLN A 104 9.37 18.69 8.11
C GLN A 104 8.95 20.15 8.04
N GLY A 105 8.10 20.48 7.06
CA GLY A 105 7.63 21.86 6.85
C GLY A 105 8.60 22.72 6.08
N LYS A 106 9.71 22.19 5.60
CA LYS A 106 10.69 22.91 4.79
C LYS A 106 10.92 22.18 3.47
N PRO A 107 11.43 22.88 2.44
CA PRO A 107 11.74 22.23 1.17
C PRO A 107 12.69 21.06 1.36
N LYS A 108 12.39 19.96 0.68
CA LYS A 108 13.20 18.76 0.70
C LYS A 108 14.31 18.84 -0.34
N HIS A 109 15.38 18.11 -0.11
CA HIS A 109 16.48 17.97 -1.06
C HIS A 109 16.72 16.50 -1.36
N PRO A 110 17.29 16.16 -2.53
CA PRO A 110 17.55 14.77 -2.87
C PRO A 110 18.55 14.13 -1.92
N GLY A 111 18.22 12.95 -1.42
CA GLY A 111 19.10 12.10 -0.64
C GLY A 111 19.61 10.94 -1.48
N GLU A 112 19.51 9.73 -0.93
CA GLU A 112 19.98 8.54 -1.61
C GLU A 112 19.13 8.25 -2.85
N GLN A 113 19.81 7.85 -3.95
CA GLN A 113 19.13 7.39 -5.15
C GLN A 113 18.49 6.04 -4.87
N LEU A 114 17.18 5.94 -5.11
CA LEU A 114 16.41 4.72 -4.88
C LEU A 114 16.23 3.91 -6.15
N ALA A 115 16.07 4.58 -7.29
CA ALA A 115 15.84 3.91 -8.57
C ALA A 115 16.20 4.82 -9.73
N ASP A 116 16.50 4.20 -10.87
CA ASP A 116 16.73 4.87 -12.13
C ASP A 116 15.93 4.15 -13.20
N LEU A 117 14.86 4.78 -13.66
CA LEU A 117 13.90 4.19 -14.59
C LEU A 117 14.29 4.52 -16.03
N ARG A 118 15.26 3.81 -16.56
CA ARG A 118 15.90 4.10 -17.85
C ARG A 118 15.12 3.65 -19.07
N HIS A 119 14.35 2.59 -18.96
CA HIS A 119 13.67 1.96 -20.09
C HIS A 119 12.17 1.95 -19.88
N ALA A 120 11.40 2.12 -20.96
CA ALA A 120 9.97 2.02 -20.88
C ALA A 120 9.55 0.68 -20.28
N GLY A 121 8.65 0.72 -19.31
CA GLY A 121 8.22 -0.47 -18.59
C GLY A 121 8.98 -0.76 -17.31
N ASP A 122 10.10 -0.08 -17.07
CA ASP A 122 10.82 -0.22 -15.79
C ASP A 122 9.93 0.24 -14.65
N LYS A 123 9.91 -0.55 -13.56
CA LYS A 123 9.06 -0.30 -12.40
C LYS A 123 9.87 -0.25 -11.12
N PHE A 124 9.40 0.56 -10.18
CA PHE A 124 9.95 0.61 -8.84
C PHE A 124 8.83 0.73 -7.81
N VAL A 125 8.78 -0.20 -6.87
CA VAL A 125 7.82 -0.14 -5.77
C VAL A 125 8.34 0.87 -4.75
N VAL A 126 7.75 2.05 -4.73
CA VAL A 126 8.20 3.15 -3.88
C VAL A 126 7.59 3.10 -2.49
N ALA A 127 6.36 2.62 -2.36
CA ALA A 127 5.69 2.44 -1.08
C ALA A 127 4.90 1.15 -1.10
N ALA A 128 5.29 0.21 -0.26
CA ALA A 128 4.63 -1.10 -0.20
C ALA A 128 3.32 -1.01 0.58
N GLY A 129 2.33 -1.78 0.17
CA GLY A 129 1.09 -1.93 0.92
C GLY A 129 1.32 -2.71 2.21
N GLY A 130 0.50 -2.45 3.22
CA GLY A 130 0.55 -3.18 4.48
C GLY A 130 -0.10 -4.56 4.35
N ASN A 131 0.34 -5.50 5.16
CA ASN A 131 -0.23 -6.84 5.19
C ASN A 131 -1.57 -6.85 5.92
N GLY A 132 -2.52 -7.65 5.41
CA GLY A 132 -3.77 -7.87 6.10
C GLY A 132 -3.57 -8.64 7.39
N GLY A 133 -4.39 -8.35 8.41
CA GLY A 133 -4.35 -9.05 9.68
C GLY A 133 -5.00 -10.43 9.58
N LEU A 134 -4.45 -11.40 10.30
CA LEU A 134 -5.03 -12.74 10.35
C LEU A 134 -6.36 -12.73 11.12
N GLY A 135 -7.36 -13.41 10.59
CA GLY A 135 -8.61 -13.64 11.28
C GLY A 135 -8.46 -14.72 12.37
N ASN A 136 -9.44 -14.80 13.27
CA ASN A 136 -9.37 -15.75 14.36
C ASN A 136 -9.45 -17.21 13.87
N ALA A 137 -10.03 -17.47 12.70
CA ALA A 137 -10.05 -18.81 12.12
C ALA A 137 -8.62 -19.29 11.81
N ALA A 138 -7.78 -18.44 11.23
CA ALA A 138 -6.39 -18.77 10.94
C ALA A 138 -5.56 -18.90 12.24
N LEU A 139 -5.80 -18.04 13.22
CA LEU A 139 -5.10 -18.08 14.50
C LEU A 139 -5.47 -19.33 15.31
N ALA A 140 -6.71 -19.78 15.22
CA ALA A 140 -7.17 -20.97 15.92
C ALA A 140 -6.44 -22.22 15.47
N ASN A 141 -6.09 -22.32 14.20
CA ASN A 141 -5.39 -23.47 13.67
C ASN A 141 -3.96 -23.64 14.18
N ARG A 142 -3.41 -22.62 14.86
CA ARG A 142 -2.03 -22.65 15.34
C ARG A 142 -1.90 -22.90 16.84
N THR A 143 -2.68 -22.20 17.66
CA THR A 143 -2.46 -22.19 19.09
C THR A 143 -3.70 -22.35 19.94
N ARG A 144 -4.86 -21.92 19.45
CA ARG A 144 -6.12 -21.92 20.20
C ARG A 144 -7.27 -22.28 19.30
N ARG A 145 -8.28 -22.96 19.88
CA ARG A 145 -9.44 -23.37 19.12
C ARG A 145 -10.41 -22.24 18.79
N ALA A 146 -10.49 -21.25 19.63
CA ALA A 146 -11.43 -20.14 19.45
C ALA A 146 -10.89 -18.87 20.10
N PRO A 147 -9.85 -18.24 19.54
CA PRO A 147 -9.35 -17.00 20.12
C PRO A 147 -10.41 -15.90 19.99
N GLY A 148 -10.58 -15.13 21.05
CA GLY A 148 -11.51 -14.02 21.07
C GLY A 148 -10.99 -12.78 20.36
N PHE A 149 -9.95 -12.90 19.55
CA PHE A 149 -9.32 -11.75 18.90
C PHE A 149 -8.86 -12.11 17.50
N ALA A 150 -8.63 -11.08 16.70
CA ALA A 150 -7.98 -11.15 15.41
C ALA A 150 -6.86 -10.11 15.38
N LEU A 151 -5.96 -10.23 14.41
CA LEU A 151 -4.87 -9.26 14.26
C LEU A 151 -5.33 -8.06 13.44
N LEU A 152 -4.83 -6.90 13.80
CA LEU A 152 -5.03 -5.69 13.01
C LEU A 152 -4.19 -5.76 11.75
N GLY A 153 -4.65 -5.11 10.70
CA GLY A 153 -3.85 -4.92 9.49
C GLY A 153 -2.68 -3.99 9.77
N GLU A 154 -1.61 -4.18 9.01
CA GLU A 154 -0.44 -3.32 9.11
C GLU A 154 -0.63 -2.07 8.25
N PRO A 155 -0.13 -0.90 8.68
CA PRO A 155 -0.21 0.29 7.84
C PRO A 155 0.67 0.16 6.60
N GLY A 156 0.26 0.80 5.52
CA GLY A 156 1.07 0.92 4.33
C GLY A 156 2.30 1.78 4.58
N GLU A 157 3.34 1.54 3.81
CA GLU A 157 4.57 2.31 3.89
C GLU A 157 4.34 3.74 3.41
N GLU A 158 4.85 4.71 4.14
CA GLU A 158 4.83 6.13 3.72
C GLU A 158 6.23 6.57 3.39
N ARG A 159 6.36 7.37 2.33
CA ARG A 159 7.65 7.86 1.90
C ARG A 159 7.51 9.16 1.14
N ASP A 160 8.43 10.10 1.40
CA ASP A 160 8.60 11.28 0.58
C ASP A 160 9.76 11.04 -0.37
N VAL A 161 9.55 11.27 -1.65
CA VAL A 161 10.58 11.06 -2.66
C VAL A 161 10.65 12.26 -3.60
N ILE A 162 11.80 12.40 -4.24
CA ILE A 162 12.03 13.41 -5.26
C ILE A 162 12.24 12.70 -6.59
N LEU A 163 11.45 13.09 -7.57
CA LEU A 163 11.59 12.65 -8.95
C LEU A 163 12.36 13.68 -9.75
N GLU A 164 13.31 13.21 -10.53
CA GLU A 164 14.18 14.11 -11.27
C GLU A 164 14.45 13.62 -12.69
#